data_6e3563aa1bfef805836641c0d645be01
#
_entry.id   6e3563aa1bfef805836641c0d645be01
#
_cell.length_a   1.000
_cell.length_b   1.000
_cell.length_c   1.000
_cell.angle_alpha   90.00
_cell.angle_beta   90.00
_cell.angle_gamma   90.00
#
_symmetry.space_group_name_H-M   'P 1'
#
loop_
_entity.id
_entity.type
_entity.pdbx_description
1 polymer ?
#
loop_
_entity_poly.entity_id
_entity_poly.type
_entity_poly.pdbx_seq_one_letter_code
_entity_poly.pdbx_strand_id
1 'polypeptide(L)' 'MISNPSDITPTFAIDSVDDLPKLLKDGYDEQGTCALVVPTSEVYMVDGKKTWYKLG' A
#
# COMPACT_ATOMS: atom_id res chain seq x y z
N MET A 1 14.20 -12.67 7.02
CA MET A 1 13.04 -13.13 7.82
C MET A 1 11.75 -12.78 7.09
N ILE A 2 10.83 -13.71 7.09
CA ILE A 2 9.54 -13.48 6.43
C ILE A 2 8.51 -13.10 7.47
N SER A 3 7.89 -11.93 7.28
CA SER A 3 6.80 -11.50 8.16
C SER A 3 5.50 -12.16 7.75
N ASN A 4 4.66 -12.48 8.72
CA ASN A 4 3.31 -12.94 8.45
C ASN A 4 2.47 -11.77 7.90
N PRO A 5 1.43 -12.05 7.10
CA PRO A 5 0.56 -10.97 6.63
C PRO A 5 -0.03 -10.12 7.75
N SER A 6 -0.27 -10.72 8.92
CA SER A 6 -0.78 -9.99 10.08
C SER A 6 0.22 -9.01 10.67
N ASP A 7 1.50 -9.16 10.34
CA ASP A 7 2.56 -8.28 10.84
C ASP A 7 2.79 -7.07 9.93
N ILE A 8 2.10 -6.99 8.80
CA ILE A 8 2.26 -5.88 7.87
C ILE A 8 1.63 -4.64 8.46
N THR A 9 2.45 -3.60 8.59
CA THR A 9 2.00 -2.31 9.08
C THR A 9 1.96 -1.34 7.91
N PRO A 10 0.80 -0.77 7.56
CA PRO A 10 0.73 0.20 6.48
C PRO A 10 1.60 1.42 6.77
N THR A 11 2.35 1.86 5.75
CA THR A 11 3.19 3.05 5.83
C THR A 11 2.36 4.32 5.73
N PHE A 12 1.28 4.26 4.95
CA PHE A 12 0.41 5.40 4.68
C PHE A 12 -1.03 5.06 5.04
N ALA A 13 -1.76 6.09 5.48
CA ALA A 13 -3.21 6.02 5.65
C ALA A 13 -3.83 7.02 4.68
N ILE A 14 -4.72 6.57 3.82
CA ILE A 14 -5.36 7.40 2.80
C ILE A 14 -6.87 7.25 2.88
N ASP A 15 -7.57 8.22 2.31
CA ASP A 15 -9.04 8.24 2.36
C ASP A 15 -9.70 7.62 1.13
N SER A 16 -8.95 7.43 0.06
CA SER A 16 -9.50 6.95 -1.22
C SER A 16 -8.43 6.20 -2.01
N VAL A 17 -8.87 5.19 -2.78
CA VAL A 17 -7.98 4.49 -3.71
C VAL A 17 -7.40 5.43 -4.77
N ASP A 18 -8.05 6.55 -5.02
CA ASP A 18 -7.55 7.54 -5.96
C ASP A 18 -6.24 8.19 -5.50
N ASP A 19 -5.90 8.07 -4.22
CA ASP A 19 -4.65 8.58 -3.68
C ASP A 19 -3.47 7.65 -3.94
N LEU A 20 -3.71 6.38 -4.30
CA LEU A 20 -2.64 5.43 -4.55
C LEU A 20 -1.72 5.86 -5.70
N PRO A 21 -2.24 6.29 -6.88
CA PRO A 21 -1.36 6.76 -7.94
C PRO A 21 -0.54 7.98 -7.55
N LYS A 22 -1.08 8.82 -6.66
CA LYS A 22 -0.37 10.01 -6.19
C LYS A 22 0.86 9.64 -5.38
N LEU A 23 0.77 8.58 -4.59
CA LEU A 23 1.91 8.10 -3.81
C LEU A 23 3.02 7.61 -4.74
N LEU A 24 2.68 6.88 -5.79
CA LEU A 24 3.68 6.44 -6.77
C LEU A 24 4.35 7.62 -7.45
N LYS A 25 3.57 8.63 -7.81
CA LYS A 25 4.08 9.83 -8.46
C LYS A 25 5.02 10.61 -7.55
N ASP A 26 4.75 10.59 -6.24
CA ASP A 26 5.56 11.29 -5.24
C ASP A 26 6.83 10.53 -4.88
N GLY A 27 7.06 9.34 -5.46
CA GLY A 27 8.26 8.58 -5.23
C GLY A 27 8.13 7.43 -4.25
N TYR A 28 6.94 7.18 -3.72
CA TYR A 28 6.71 6.09 -2.79
C TYR A 28 6.35 4.82 -3.55
N ASP A 29 7.25 4.40 -4.44
CA ASP A 29 7.02 3.30 -5.36
C ASP A 29 7.93 2.10 -5.12
N GLU A 30 8.59 2.04 -3.97
CA GLU A 30 9.40 0.89 -3.62
C GLU A 30 8.52 -0.34 -3.34
N GLN A 31 9.00 -1.49 -3.75
CA GLN A 31 8.35 -2.76 -3.43
C GLN A 31 8.19 -2.90 -1.92
N GLY A 32 7.00 -3.24 -1.48
CA GLY A 32 6.71 -3.40 -0.05
C GLY A 32 6.10 -2.17 0.60
N THR A 33 6.03 -1.02 -0.10
CA THR A 33 5.33 0.15 0.41
C THR A 33 3.85 -0.19 0.58
N CYS A 34 3.29 0.07 1.77
CA CYS A 34 1.91 -0.27 2.09
C CYS A 34 1.07 0.97 2.31
N ALA A 35 -0.20 0.88 1.93
CA ALA A 35 -1.18 1.94 2.17
C ALA A 35 -2.50 1.35 2.65
N LEU A 36 -3.08 1.98 3.66
CA LEU A 36 -4.40 1.62 4.17
C LEU A 36 -5.42 2.64 3.65
N VAL A 37 -6.47 2.15 2.99
CA VAL A 37 -7.62 2.99 2.63
C VAL A 37 -8.57 2.95 3.81
N VAL A 38 -8.55 4.00 4.61
CA VAL A 38 -9.21 4.02 5.91
C VAL A 38 -10.72 3.71 5.85
N PRO A 39 -11.52 4.34 4.98
CA PRO A 39 -12.96 4.11 4.99
C PRO A 39 -13.40 2.69 4.65
N THR A 40 -12.58 1.96 3.87
CA THR A 40 -12.93 0.60 3.44
C THR A 40 -12.12 -0.46 4.14
N SER A 41 -11.09 -0.06 4.90
CA SER A 41 -10.12 -0.95 5.53
C SER A 41 -9.33 -1.81 4.53
N GLU A 42 -9.25 -1.37 3.29
CA GLU A 42 -8.46 -2.07 2.28
C GLU A 42 -6.98 -1.76 2.47
N VAL A 43 -6.15 -2.78 2.31
CA VAL A 43 -4.70 -2.63 2.40
C VAL A 43 -4.08 -2.94 1.05
N TYR A 44 -3.21 -2.07 0.59
CA TYR A 44 -2.51 -2.24 -0.68
C TYR A 44 -1.00 -2.24 -0.44
N MET A 45 -0.29 -2.96 -1.30
CA MET A 45 1.18 -3.01 -1.27
C MET A 45 1.71 -2.87 -2.68
N VAL A 46 2.83 -2.14 -2.81
CA VAL A 46 3.52 -1.99 -4.10
C VAL A 46 4.31 -3.26 -4.39
N ASP A 47 4.15 -3.79 -5.60
CA ASP A 47 4.91 -4.95 -6.06
C ASP A 47 6.21 -4.54 -6.76
N GLY A 48 6.95 -5.53 -7.27
CA GLY A 48 8.21 -5.27 -7.98
C GLY A 48 8.04 -4.54 -9.31
N LYS A 49 6.82 -4.40 -9.81
CA LYS A 49 6.50 -3.68 -11.04
C LYS A 49 5.96 -2.29 -10.79
N LYS A 50 6.05 -1.83 -9.53
CA LYS A 50 5.55 -0.52 -9.10
C LYS A 50 4.05 -0.38 -9.30
N THR A 51 3.34 -1.45 -9.01
CA THR A 51 1.87 -1.51 -9.10
C THR A 51 1.30 -1.83 -7.73
N TRP A 52 0.16 -1.22 -7.40
CA TRP A 52 -0.52 -1.49 -6.16
C TRP A 52 -1.31 -2.79 -6.23
N TYR A 53 -1.06 -3.69 -5.30
CA TYR A 53 -1.84 -4.91 -5.10
C TYR A 53 -2.69 -4.79 -3.86
N LYS A 54 -3.95 -5.18 -3.98
CA LYS A 54 -4.85 -5.23 -2.84
C LYS A 54 -4.58 -6.50 -2.03
N LEU A 55 -4.30 -6.33 -0.76
CA LEU A 55 -4.03 -7.45 0.15
C LEU A 55 -5.24 -7.83 0.99
N GLY A 56 -6.10 -6.90 1.27
CA GLY A 56 -7.24 -7.20 2.11
C GLY A 56 -8.29 -6.12 2.14
#